data_37fb87f7d56b659a630ba91d62e3e68b
#
_entry.id   37fb87f7d56b659a630ba91d62e3e68b
#
_cell.length_a   1.000
_cell.length_b   1.000
_cell.length_c   1.000
_cell.angle_alpha   90.00
_cell.angle_beta   90.00
_cell.angle_gamma   90.00
#
_symmetry.space_group_name_H-M   'P 1'
#
loop_
_entity.id
_entity.type
_entity.pdbx_description
1 polymer ?
#
loop_
_entity_poly.entity_id
_entity_poly.type
_entity_poly.pdbx_seq_one_letter_code
_entity_poly.pdbx_strand_id
1 'polypeptide(L)'
;MAIIHPNAAEFRQMLAEKKTFFADFYATWCGPCKMLGYVLEDIEKALGDRMDIVKIDIDKEPQLTEEMDVAIIPSLFFIKNGEIAARYSGFLPKERLLPRLEKLLGEESPVEAAPPANYDLIIIGGGAAGLTAAIYARRAGLNTLVLESFAPGGKLIKTFELENWPGIKNVNGSQLAYDIYQQAMTLGTAYLYEKAESIELDGKLRHVRCASGQTFTAPAVIIATGTVERLLHIPNESELIGHGVSFCAVCDAAFYRNKPVVVVGAGNAAFEESLYLAEFASHITILVRSNVYNAEQIIQEKVAAHPKITVLPWHAAQEIIPSNGRVAKVRALNTQTNEEVILDCRGFFPYIGADPATNFCRSLNITNDKGYIIVNGDMSTDVPGIYGAGDVCDKVLRQVVTATNDGAIAAQSALNYLRKL
;
A
#
# COMPACT_ATOMS: atom_id res chain seq x y z
N MET A 1 14.48 11.28 24.94
CA MET A 1 14.84 9.87 24.81
C MET A 1 14.86 9.50 23.36
N ALA A 2 15.60 8.48 22.98
CA ALA A 2 15.69 8.04 21.60
C ALA A 2 14.75 6.85 21.37
N ILE A 3 14.29 6.68 20.14
CA ILE A 3 13.74 5.40 19.70
C ILE A 3 14.80 4.34 19.98
N ILE A 4 14.51 3.35 20.83
CA ILE A 4 15.46 2.32 21.26
C ILE A 4 15.23 1.01 20.51
N HIS A 5 16.33 0.27 20.28
CA HIS A 5 16.32 -0.99 19.55
C HIS A 5 16.89 -2.11 20.45
N PRO A 6 16.14 -2.56 21.47
CA PRO A 6 16.61 -3.60 22.37
C PRO A 6 16.64 -4.97 21.66
N ASN A 7 17.54 -5.84 22.11
CA ASN A 7 17.48 -7.26 21.78
C ASN A 7 16.40 -7.98 22.60
N ALA A 8 16.15 -9.27 22.31
CA ALA A 8 15.10 -10.05 22.97
C ALA A 8 15.30 -10.13 24.52
N ALA A 9 16.53 -10.21 24.99
CA ALA A 9 16.82 -10.26 26.44
C ALA A 9 16.48 -8.94 27.13
N GLU A 10 16.89 -7.83 26.54
CA GLU A 10 16.59 -6.48 27.02
C GLU A 10 15.08 -6.20 26.98
N PHE A 11 14.37 -6.62 25.92
CA PHE A 11 12.92 -6.48 25.82
C PHE A 11 12.21 -7.24 26.95
N ARG A 12 12.58 -8.51 27.20
CA ARG A 12 12.03 -9.30 28.31
C ARG A 12 12.35 -8.69 29.68
N GLN A 13 13.53 -8.10 29.83
CA GLN A 13 13.90 -7.36 31.05
C GLN A 13 12.99 -6.16 31.27
N MET A 14 12.68 -5.36 30.21
CA MET A 14 11.75 -4.24 30.29
C MET A 14 10.35 -4.69 30.76
N LEU A 15 9.87 -5.85 30.27
CA LEU A 15 8.61 -6.43 30.75
C LEU A 15 8.69 -6.85 32.24
N ALA A 16 9.77 -7.51 32.65
CA ALA A 16 9.98 -7.97 34.02
C ALA A 16 10.12 -6.80 35.01
N GLU A 17 10.71 -5.69 34.59
CA GLU A 17 10.83 -4.44 35.36
C GLU A 17 9.52 -3.65 35.42
N LYS A 18 8.44 -4.18 34.84
CA LYS A 18 7.12 -3.55 34.78
C LYS A 18 7.12 -2.15 34.15
N LYS A 19 7.97 -1.94 33.15
CA LYS A 19 7.99 -0.67 32.41
C LYS A 19 6.72 -0.45 31.60
N THR A 20 6.39 0.82 31.38
CA THR A 20 5.36 1.25 30.43
C THR A 20 6.05 1.80 29.19
N PHE A 21 5.78 1.21 28.02
CA PHE A 21 6.38 1.61 26.75
C PHE A 21 5.52 1.19 25.55
N PHE A 22 5.83 1.75 24.41
CA PHE A 22 5.24 1.37 23.13
C PHE A 22 6.26 0.56 22.33
N ALA A 23 5.86 -0.57 21.73
CA ALA A 23 6.72 -1.38 20.90
C ALA A 23 6.16 -1.55 19.48
N ASP A 24 7.04 -1.35 18.49
CA ASP A 24 6.81 -1.56 17.05
C ASP A 24 7.66 -2.73 16.57
N PHE A 25 7.00 -3.84 16.25
CA PHE A 25 7.65 -4.96 15.55
C PHE A 25 7.62 -4.68 14.05
N TYR A 26 8.79 -4.50 13.49
CA TYR A 26 8.97 -4.02 12.13
C TYR A 26 10.02 -4.84 11.37
N ALA A 27 10.12 -4.61 10.07
CA ALA A 27 11.26 -5.02 9.26
C ALA A 27 11.76 -3.86 8.39
N THR A 28 13.04 -3.87 8.06
CA THR A 28 13.67 -2.81 7.24
C THR A 28 13.17 -2.78 5.80
N TRP A 29 12.62 -3.89 5.31
CA TRP A 29 12.05 -4.05 3.98
C TRP A 29 10.55 -3.71 3.91
N CYS A 30 9.84 -3.63 5.02
CA CYS A 30 8.39 -3.41 5.08
C CYS A 30 8.04 -1.93 4.78
N GLY A 31 7.35 -1.67 3.67
CA GLY A 31 6.92 -0.33 3.27
C GLY A 31 6.05 0.39 4.30
N PRO A 32 4.94 -0.21 4.78
CA PRO A 32 4.13 0.38 5.85
C PRO A 32 4.90 0.62 7.15
N CYS A 33 5.91 -0.22 7.46
CA CYS A 33 6.76 -0.03 8.64
C CYS A 33 7.69 1.19 8.48
N LYS A 34 8.20 1.45 7.27
CA LYS A 34 8.97 2.67 6.97
C LYS A 34 8.12 3.90 7.17
N MET A 35 6.88 3.88 6.63
CA MET A 35 5.91 4.97 6.84
C MET A 35 5.64 5.21 8.33
N LEU A 36 5.45 4.14 9.10
CA LEU A 36 5.28 4.24 10.55
C LEU A 36 6.54 4.78 11.23
N GLY A 37 7.72 4.42 10.76
CA GLY A 37 9.00 4.94 11.27
C GLY A 37 9.02 6.46 11.30
N TYR A 38 8.65 7.12 10.21
CA TYR A 38 8.56 8.58 10.14
C TYR A 38 7.51 9.15 11.10
N VAL A 39 6.36 8.48 11.24
CA VAL A 39 5.34 8.86 12.23
C VAL A 39 5.88 8.76 13.66
N LEU A 40 6.65 7.70 13.96
CA LEU A 40 7.23 7.50 15.29
C LEU A 40 8.29 8.54 15.63
N GLU A 41 9.11 9.00 14.66
CA GLU A 41 10.05 10.11 14.84
C GLU A 41 9.33 11.42 15.19
N ASP A 42 8.16 11.67 14.60
CA ASP A 42 7.35 12.85 14.92
C ASP A 42 6.61 12.71 16.26
N ILE A 43 6.25 11.50 16.65
CA ILE A 43 5.64 11.19 17.96
C ILE A 43 6.70 11.29 19.06
N GLU A 44 7.93 10.81 18.84
CA GLU A 44 9.04 10.95 19.78
C GLU A 44 9.25 12.42 20.16
N LYS A 45 9.26 13.33 19.18
CA LYS A 45 9.35 14.78 19.43
C LYS A 45 8.21 15.31 20.26
N ALA A 46 6.99 14.78 20.09
CA ALA A 46 5.80 15.20 20.81
C ALA A 46 5.74 14.64 22.25
N LEU A 47 6.13 13.39 22.43
CA LEU A 47 6.13 12.72 23.74
C LEU A 47 7.32 13.13 24.60
N GLY A 48 8.45 13.46 24.00
CA GLY A 48 9.69 13.74 24.73
C GLY A 48 10.09 12.56 25.62
N ASP A 49 10.44 12.83 26.86
CA ASP A 49 10.89 11.81 27.83
C ASP A 49 9.76 11.05 28.55
N ARG A 50 8.51 11.20 28.11
CA ARG A 50 7.35 10.62 28.79
C ARG A 50 7.16 9.12 28.55
N MET A 51 7.65 8.57 27.44
CA MET A 51 7.49 7.16 27.08
C MET A 51 8.63 6.71 26.16
N ASP A 52 9.15 5.52 26.39
CA ASP A 52 10.07 4.86 25.48
C ASP A 52 9.32 4.32 24.25
N ILE A 53 9.87 4.57 23.06
CA ILE A 53 9.46 3.94 21.82
C ILE A 53 10.47 2.86 21.49
N VAL A 54 10.02 1.63 21.49
CA VAL A 54 10.84 0.43 21.28
C VAL A 54 10.61 -0.10 19.88
N LYS A 55 11.68 -0.37 19.13
CA LYS A 55 11.57 -0.97 17.79
C LYS A 55 12.28 -2.31 17.76
N ILE A 56 11.55 -3.37 17.42
CA ILE A 56 12.04 -4.75 17.32
C ILE A 56 12.06 -5.15 15.85
N ASP A 57 13.25 -5.42 15.34
CA ASP A 57 13.44 -5.94 13.99
C ASP A 57 13.17 -7.45 13.99
N ILE A 58 12.09 -7.88 13.35
CA ILE A 58 11.65 -9.28 13.32
C ILE A 58 12.68 -10.22 12.68
N ASP A 59 13.51 -9.71 11.79
CA ASP A 59 14.56 -10.50 11.13
C ASP A 59 15.75 -10.76 12.07
N LYS A 60 15.99 -9.86 13.02
CA LYS A 60 17.06 -10.00 14.02
C LYS A 60 16.61 -10.77 15.26
N GLU A 61 15.33 -10.65 15.61
CA GLU A 61 14.74 -11.24 16.82
C GLU A 61 13.60 -12.24 16.49
N PRO A 62 13.85 -13.29 15.68
CA PRO A 62 12.79 -14.20 15.22
C PRO A 62 12.11 -14.99 16.34
N GLN A 63 12.85 -15.34 17.40
CA GLN A 63 12.29 -16.05 18.56
C GLN A 63 11.33 -15.16 19.35
N LEU A 64 11.70 -13.90 19.59
CA LEU A 64 10.82 -12.93 20.25
C LEU A 64 9.59 -12.63 19.41
N THR A 65 9.75 -12.57 18.09
CA THR A 65 8.67 -12.37 17.13
C THR A 65 7.62 -13.50 17.22
N GLU A 66 8.07 -14.75 17.35
CA GLU A 66 7.20 -15.91 17.55
C GLU A 66 6.53 -15.88 18.94
N GLU A 67 7.29 -15.61 20.01
CA GLU A 67 6.76 -15.47 21.37
C GLU A 67 5.66 -14.42 21.50
N MET A 68 5.81 -13.31 20.77
CA MET A 68 4.85 -12.21 20.76
C MET A 68 3.72 -12.42 19.76
N ASP A 69 3.67 -13.58 19.09
CA ASP A 69 2.65 -13.96 18.07
C ASP A 69 2.47 -12.86 16.99
N VAL A 70 3.58 -12.40 16.42
CA VAL A 70 3.59 -11.40 15.36
C VAL A 70 3.45 -12.06 14.01
N ALA A 71 2.24 -12.05 13.45
CA ALA A 71 1.94 -12.61 12.13
C ALA A 71 1.93 -11.57 10.99
N ILE A 72 1.74 -10.29 11.33
CA ILE A 72 1.62 -9.17 10.38
C ILE A 72 2.46 -8.01 10.90
N ILE A 73 3.15 -7.29 10.03
CA ILE A 73 3.91 -6.09 10.37
C ILE A 73 3.44 -4.85 9.59
N PRO A 74 3.52 -3.63 10.20
CA PRO A 74 3.95 -3.39 11.58
C PRO A 74 2.97 -3.96 12.60
N SER A 75 3.47 -4.52 13.72
CA SER A 75 2.66 -4.92 14.87
C SER A 75 3.01 -4.04 16.06
N LEU A 76 2.00 -3.39 16.60
CA LEU A 76 2.12 -2.35 17.61
C LEU A 76 1.61 -2.87 18.96
N PHE A 77 2.45 -2.79 19.98
CA PHE A 77 2.11 -3.22 21.33
C PHE A 77 2.15 -2.04 22.27
N PHE A 78 1.04 -1.83 22.98
CA PHE A 78 0.91 -0.85 24.04
C PHE A 78 1.12 -1.59 25.36
N ILE A 79 2.29 -1.41 25.98
CA ILE A 79 2.69 -2.13 27.21
C ILE A 79 2.56 -1.20 28.38
N LYS A 80 1.81 -1.62 29.39
CA LYS A 80 1.60 -0.89 30.64
C LYS A 80 1.99 -1.77 31.82
N ASN A 81 2.92 -1.30 32.63
CA ASN A 81 3.41 -2.03 33.80
C ASN A 81 3.92 -3.46 33.46
N GLY A 82 4.55 -3.62 32.28
CA GLY A 82 5.08 -4.90 31.80
C GLY A 82 4.05 -5.84 31.18
N GLU A 83 2.77 -5.45 31.09
CA GLU A 83 1.69 -6.25 30.49
C GLU A 83 1.18 -5.61 29.20
N ILE A 84 0.74 -6.45 28.26
CA ILE A 84 0.15 -5.96 26.99
C ILE A 84 -1.24 -5.38 27.28
N ALA A 85 -1.35 -4.05 27.29
CA ALA A 85 -2.60 -3.33 27.48
C ALA A 85 -3.46 -3.27 26.22
N ALA A 86 -2.82 -3.19 25.05
CA ALA A 86 -3.48 -3.23 23.76
C ALA A 86 -2.52 -3.66 22.64
N ARG A 87 -3.08 -4.18 21.56
CA ARG A 87 -2.35 -4.58 20.34
C ARG A 87 -3.06 -4.05 19.12
N TYR A 88 -2.29 -3.64 18.11
CA TYR A 88 -2.80 -3.24 16.82
C TYR A 88 -1.86 -3.75 15.71
N SER A 89 -2.41 -4.22 14.61
CA SER A 89 -1.63 -4.66 13.43
C SER A 89 -1.87 -3.72 12.26
N GLY A 90 -0.80 -3.30 11.61
CA GLY A 90 -0.81 -2.38 10.49
C GLY A 90 -0.42 -0.94 10.86
N PHE A 91 -0.43 -0.07 9.85
CA PHE A 91 -0.07 1.33 9.98
C PHE A 91 -1.07 2.12 10.82
N LEU A 92 -0.58 2.93 11.75
CA LEU A 92 -1.36 3.96 12.47
C LEU A 92 -0.74 5.34 12.23
N PRO A 93 -1.52 6.33 11.80
CA PRO A 93 -1.05 7.70 11.66
C PRO A 93 -0.88 8.37 13.03
N LYS A 94 -0.15 9.48 13.06
CA LYS A 94 0.13 10.26 14.28
C LYS A 94 -1.14 10.63 15.04
N GLU A 95 -2.14 11.10 14.31
CA GLU A 95 -3.41 11.59 14.86
C GLU A 95 -4.19 10.50 15.62
N ARG A 96 -4.02 9.24 15.24
CA ARG A 96 -4.63 8.08 15.90
C ARG A 96 -3.72 7.39 16.90
N LEU A 97 -2.40 7.45 16.69
CA LEU A 97 -1.43 6.80 17.56
C LEU A 97 -1.12 7.64 18.81
N LEU A 98 -0.85 8.94 18.65
CA LEU A 98 -0.47 9.82 19.76
C LEU A 98 -1.53 9.84 20.89
N PRO A 99 -2.85 10.03 20.62
CA PRO A 99 -3.86 9.98 21.68
C PRO A 99 -3.93 8.64 22.42
N ARG A 100 -3.63 7.52 21.74
CA ARG A 100 -3.57 6.20 22.39
C ARG A 100 -2.39 6.06 23.32
N LEU A 101 -1.24 6.64 22.95
CA LEU A 101 -0.04 6.64 23.77
C LEU A 101 -0.23 7.54 25.01
N GLU A 102 -0.84 8.71 24.83
CA GLU A 102 -1.19 9.62 25.96
C GLU A 102 -2.16 8.94 26.93
N LYS A 103 -3.17 8.25 26.43
CA LYS A 103 -4.08 7.44 27.25
C LYS A 103 -3.36 6.32 28.00
N LEU A 104 -2.37 5.67 27.39
CA LEU A 104 -1.55 4.66 28.06
C LEU A 104 -0.76 5.25 29.24
N LEU A 105 -0.29 6.49 29.10
CA LEU A 105 0.37 7.27 30.17
C LEU A 105 -0.60 7.71 31.27
N GLY A 106 -1.92 7.58 31.05
CA GLY A 106 -2.95 8.03 31.99
C GLY A 106 -3.32 9.50 31.84
N GLU A 107 -2.95 10.12 30.72
CA GLU A 107 -3.34 11.48 30.39
C GLU A 107 -4.75 11.48 29.78
N GLU A 108 -5.55 12.51 30.08
CA GLU A 108 -6.81 12.76 29.39
C GLU A 108 -6.48 13.27 27.99
N SER A 109 -6.57 12.39 27.02
CA SER A 109 -6.49 12.80 25.61
C SER A 109 -7.82 13.41 25.19
N PRO A 110 -7.84 14.52 24.44
CA PRO A 110 -9.07 15.04 23.88
C PRO A 110 -9.80 13.92 23.13
N VAL A 111 -11.04 13.68 23.46
CA VAL A 111 -11.89 12.76 22.67
C VAL A 111 -11.86 13.29 21.25
N GLU A 112 -11.33 12.50 20.33
CA GLU A 112 -11.28 12.86 18.91
C GLU A 112 -12.71 13.20 18.49
N ALA A 113 -12.98 14.47 18.20
CA ALA A 113 -14.30 14.90 17.76
C ALA A 113 -14.65 14.12 16.50
N ALA A 114 -15.88 13.61 16.44
CA ALA A 114 -16.35 12.94 15.23
C ALA A 114 -16.11 13.86 14.02
N PRO A 115 -15.53 13.33 12.92
CA PRO A 115 -15.24 14.16 11.75
C PRO A 115 -16.53 14.79 11.23
N PRO A 116 -16.49 16.02 10.67
CA PRO A 116 -17.65 16.63 10.05
C PRO A 116 -18.28 15.68 9.01
N ALA A 117 -19.58 15.68 8.89
CA ALA A 117 -20.25 14.87 7.87
C ALA A 117 -20.19 15.51 6.46
N ASN A 118 -19.94 16.82 6.37
CA ASN A 118 -20.00 17.60 5.14
C ASN A 118 -18.65 18.23 4.78
N TYR A 119 -18.29 18.11 3.52
CA TYR A 119 -17.08 18.67 2.92
C TYR A 119 -17.41 19.39 1.60
N ASP A 120 -16.46 20.17 1.09
CA ASP A 120 -16.54 20.71 -0.27
C ASP A 120 -16.15 19.66 -1.29
N LEU A 121 -15.15 18.82 -0.93
CA LEU A 121 -14.60 17.77 -1.78
C LEU A 121 -14.28 16.53 -0.94
N ILE A 122 -14.72 15.37 -1.44
CA ILE A 122 -14.27 14.06 -0.95
C ILE A 122 -13.38 13.42 -2.00
N ILE A 123 -12.24 12.88 -1.56
CA ILE A 123 -11.28 12.13 -2.38
C ILE A 123 -11.26 10.70 -1.88
N ILE A 124 -11.51 9.73 -2.75
CA ILE A 124 -11.50 8.30 -2.42
C ILE A 124 -10.21 7.68 -2.94
N GLY A 125 -9.33 7.30 -2.02
CA GLY A 125 -7.99 6.77 -2.29
C GLY A 125 -6.89 7.76 -1.91
N GLY A 126 -5.99 7.32 -1.04
CA GLY A 126 -4.82 8.08 -0.52
C GLY A 126 -3.51 7.74 -1.24
N GLY A 127 -3.56 7.33 -2.50
CA GLY A 127 -2.38 7.16 -3.36
C GLY A 127 -1.84 8.49 -3.88
N ALA A 128 -0.84 8.44 -4.77
CA ALA A 128 -0.19 9.63 -5.35
C ALA A 128 -1.19 10.60 -5.99
N ALA A 129 -2.19 10.08 -6.71
CA ALA A 129 -3.23 10.91 -7.33
C ALA A 129 -4.11 11.61 -6.29
N GLY A 130 -4.64 10.85 -5.31
CA GLY A 130 -5.54 11.40 -4.30
C GLY A 130 -4.87 12.38 -3.36
N LEU A 131 -3.64 12.09 -2.90
CA LEU A 131 -2.87 13.01 -2.06
C LEU A 131 -2.50 14.29 -2.82
N THR A 132 -2.14 14.20 -4.11
CA THR A 132 -1.90 15.39 -4.93
C THR A 132 -3.18 16.19 -5.12
N ALA A 133 -4.33 15.53 -5.37
CA ALA A 133 -5.62 16.22 -5.44
C ALA A 133 -5.94 16.95 -4.12
N ALA A 134 -5.67 16.33 -2.97
CA ALA A 134 -5.86 16.95 -1.66
C ALA A 134 -4.97 18.21 -1.47
N ILE A 135 -3.70 18.13 -1.87
CA ILE A 135 -2.77 19.28 -1.83
C ILE A 135 -3.34 20.46 -2.63
N TYR A 136 -3.76 20.23 -3.88
CA TYR A 136 -4.30 21.28 -4.74
C TYR A 136 -5.62 21.84 -4.24
N ALA A 137 -6.53 20.97 -3.78
CA ALA A 137 -7.81 21.38 -3.21
C ALA A 137 -7.65 22.24 -1.94
N ARG A 138 -6.77 21.80 -1.00
CA ARG A 138 -6.49 22.56 0.23
C ARG A 138 -5.81 23.89 -0.05
N ARG A 139 -4.87 23.94 -0.98
CA ARG A 139 -4.26 25.21 -1.43
C ARG A 139 -5.28 26.17 -2.05
N ALA A 140 -6.35 25.65 -2.65
CA ALA A 140 -7.47 26.43 -3.17
C ALA A 140 -8.53 26.81 -2.10
N GLY A 141 -8.33 26.41 -0.84
CA GLY A 141 -9.23 26.73 0.29
C GLY A 141 -10.41 25.80 0.46
N LEU A 142 -10.49 24.67 -0.28
CA LEU A 142 -11.59 23.71 -0.15
C LEU A 142 -11.47 22.90 1.14
N ASN A 143 -12.57 22.72 1.87
CA ASN A 143 -12.67 21.76 2.95
C ASN A 143 -12.68 20.34 2.36
N THR A 144 -11.57 19.60 2.52
CA THR A 144 -11.31 18.37 1.78
C THR A 144 -11.12 17.18 2.71
N LEU A 145 -11.82 16.08 2.39
CA LEU A 145 -11.69 14.78 3.05
C LEU A 145 -11.02 13.79 2.10
N VAL A 146 -10.02 13.05 2.59
CA VAL A 146 -9.48 11.85 1.93
C VAL A 146 -9.95 10.61 2.70
N LEU A 147 -10.52 9.65 1.99
CA LEU A 147 -10.88 8.32 2.49
C LEU A 147 -9.90 7.30 1.93
N GLU A 148 -9.20 6.58 2.82
CA GLU A 148 -8.25 5.53 2.43
C GLU A 148 -8.42 4.31 3.35
N SER A 149 -8.45 3.13 2.77
CA SER A 149 -8.69 1.87 3.51
C SER A 149 -7.42 1.27 4.11
N PHE A 150 -6.25 1.74 3.68
CA PHE A 150 -4.94 1.21 4.08
C PHE A 150 -3.95 2.34 4.42
N ALA A 151 -2.65 2.08 4.37
CA ALA A 151 -1.64 3.11 4.58
C ALA A 151 -1.61 4.11 3.41
N PRO A 152 -1.32 5.41 3.67
CA PRO A 152 -1.21 6.41 2.63
C PRO A 152 -0.07 6.08 1.66
N GLY A 153 -0.23 6.52 0.39
CA GLY A 153 0.76 6.34 -0.66
C GLY A 153 0.39 5.31 -1.73
N GLY A 154 -0.58 4.42 -1.47
CA GLY A 154 -1.04 3.43 -2.44
C GLY A 154 0.10 2.52 -2.93
N LYS A 155 0.32 2.40 -4.25
CA LYS A 155 1.39 1.56 -4.82
C LYS A 155 2.80 2.07 -4.54
N LEU A 156 2.99 3.34 -4.20
CA LEU A 156 4.31 3.87 -3.82
C LEU A 156 4.93 3.12 -2.64
N ILE A 157 4.15 2.74 -1.63
CA ILE A 157 4.66 2.00 -0.48
C ILE A 157 5.07 0.56 -0.79
N LYS A 158 4.67 0.06 -1.96
CA LYS A 158 5.06 -1.26 -2.50
C LYS A 158 6.25 -1.16 -3.47
N THR A 159 6.74 0.04 -3.77
CA THR A 159 7.85 0.28 -4.70
C THR A 159 9.12 0.60 -3.92
N PHE A 160 10.19 -0.15 -4.16
CA PHE A 160 11.45 0.03 -3.45
C PHE A 160 12.16 1.31 -3.90
N GLU A 161 12.40 1.46 -5.19
CA GLU A 161 13.07 2.60 -5.80
C GLU A 161 12.33 3.09 -7.03
N LEU A 162 12.29 4.43 -7.19
CA LEU A 162 11.81 5.08 -8.40
C LEU A 162 12.95 5.85 -9.04
N GLU A 163 13.27 5.51 -10.29
CA GLU A 163 14.26 6.19 -11.13
C GLU A 163 13.60 7.13 -12.16
N ASN A 164 12.27 7.12 -12.24
CA ASN A 164 11.49 7.86 -13.23
C ASN A 164 10.64 8.99 -12.64
N TRP A 165 10.94 9.42 -11.42
CA TRP A 165 10.34 10.63 -10.82
C TRP A 165 11.17 11.85 -11.21
N PRO A 166 10.61 12.81 -11.99
CA PRO A 166 11.39 13.96 -12.47
C PRO A 166 11.94 14.82 -11.34
N GLY A 167 13.20 15.20 -11.45
CA GLY A 167 13.89 16.08 -10.49
C GLY A 167 14.62 15.33 -9.38
N ILE A 168 14.39 14.03 -9.20
CA ILE A 168 15.13 13.18 -8.25
C ILE A 168 15.65 11.97 -9.01
N LYS A 169 16.98 11.75 -8.96
CA LYS A 169 17.61 10.67 -9.72
C LYS A 169 17.15 9.29 -9.25
N ASN A 170 16.96 9.13 -7.95
CA ASN A 170 16.50 7.91 -7.31
C ASN A 170 15.82 8.25 -5.98
N VAL A 171 14.63 7.73 -5.71
CA VAL A 171 13.89 7.94 -4.46
C VAL A 171 13.19 6.65 -4.02
N ASN A 172 13.24 6.37 -2.72
CA ASN A 172 12.46 5.29 -2.14
C ASN A 172 10.96 5.60 -2.22
N GLY A 173 10.15 4.65 -2.69
CA GLY A 173 8.72 4.86 -2.88
C GLY A 173 7.98 5.21 -1.59
N SER A 174 8.33 4.58 -0.46
CA SER A 174 7.73 4.89 0.84
C SER A 174 8.10 6.28 1.33
N GLN A 175 9.34 6.75 1.06
CA GLN A 175 9.75 8.12 1.39
C GLN A 175 8.95 9.14 0.59
N LEU A 176 8.85 8.96 -0.72
CA LEU A 176 8.06 9.85 -1.59
C LEU A 176 6.58 9.87 -1.17
N ALA A 177 6.02 8.70 -0.83
CA ALA A 177 4.65 8.58 -0.32
C ALA A 177 4.44 9.40 0.96
N TYR A 178 5.38 9.29 1.90
CA TYR A 178 5.34 10.02 3.16
C TYR A 178 5.43 11.54 2.94
N ASP A 179 6.35 11.99 2.09
CA ASP A 179 6.54 13.41 1.79
C ASP A 179 5.26 14.03 1.20
N ILE A 180 4.62 13.34 0.24
CA ILE A 180 3.35 13.80 -0.36
C ILE A 180 2.22 13.80 0.69
N TYR A 181 2.15 12.76 1.52
CA TYR A 181 1.18 12.67 2.61
C TYR A 181 1.35 13.81 3.61
N GLN A 182 2.57 14.02 4.10
CA GLN A 182 2.87 15.11 5.04
C GLN A 182 2.52 16.49 4.47
N GLN A 183 2.81 16.71 3.19
CA GLN A 183 2.43 17.95 2.52
C GLN A 183 0.92 18.16 2.52
N ALA A 184 0.12 17.12 2.25
CA ALA A 184 -1.33 17.20 2.29
C ALA A 184 -1.86 17.47 3.72
N MET A 185 -1.28 16.79 4.73
CA MET A 185 -1.67 16.95 6.14
C MET A 185 -1.34 18.33 6.68
N THR A 186 -0.16 18.88 6.36
CA THR A 186 0.26 20.23 6.76
C THR A 186 -0.68 21.32 6.24
N LEU A 187 -1.34 21.08 5.11
CA LEU A 187 -2.36 21.97 4.57
C LEU A 187 -3.74 21.80 5.22
N GLY A 188 -3.87 20.91 6.22
CA GLY A 188 -5.10 20.69 6.96
C GLY A 188 -6.12 19.81 6.25
N THR A 189 -5.67 18.84 5.43
CA THR A 189 -6.54 17.81 4.85
C THR A 189 -7.12 16.93 5.95
N ALA A 190 -8.44 16.71 5.94
CA ALA A 190 -9.04 15.66 6.75
C ALA A 190 -8.73 14.30 6.10
N TYR A 191 -8.19 13.36 6.87
CA TYR A 191 -7.80 12.04 6.37
C TYR A 191 -8.39 10.95 7.26
N LEU A 192 -9.23 10.09 6.69
CA LEU A 192 -9.87 9.00 7.44
C LEU A 192 -9.51 7.65 6.88
N TYR A 193 -9.22 6.71 7.79
CA TYR A 193 -8.96 5.30 7.47
C TYR A 193 -10.29 4.58 7.34
N GLU A 194 -10.94 4.80 6.19
CA GLU A 194 -12.26 4.28 5.87
C GLU A 194 -12.32 3.76 4.44
N LYS A 195 -13.01 2.64 4.25
CA LYS A 195 -13.28 2.08 2.95
C LYS A 195 -14.61 2.60 2.42
N ALA A 196 -14.58 3.30 1.28
CA ALA A 196 -15.81 3.66 0.58
C ALA A 196 -16.46 2.41 -0.05
N GLU A 197 -17.76 2.23 0.14
CA GLU A 197 -18.55 1.11 -0.36
C GLU A 197 -19.59 1.50 -1.42
N SER A 198 -20.06 2.75 -1.41
CA SER A 198 -20.95 3.26 -2.44
C SER A 198 -20.88 4.78 -2.54
N ILE A 199 -21.33 5.28 -3.69
CA ILE A 199 -21.59 6.70 -3.94
C ILE A 199 -23.02 6.82 -4.41
N GLU A 200 -23.82 7.61 -3.70
CA GLU A 200 -25.20 7.92 -4.05
C GLU A 200 -25.32 9.38 -4.48
N LEU A 201 -26.14 9.64 -5.49
CA LEU A 201 -26.36 10.96 -6.05
C LEU A 201 -27.69 11.52 -5.52
N ASP A 202 -27.65 12.69 -4.89
CA ASP A 202 -28.84 13.42 -4.44
C ASP A 202 -28.75 14.89 -4.91
N GLY A 203 -29.35 15.18 -6.03
CA GLY A 203 -29.30 16.52 -6.63
C GLY A 203 -27.86 16.99 -6.85
N LYS A 204 -27.48 18.06 -6.11
CA LYS A 204 -26.11 18.61 -6.16
C LYS A 204 -25.13 17.91 -5.20
N LEU A 205 -25.59 16.99 -4.36
CA LEU A 205 -24.78 16.32 -3.35
C LEU A 205 -24.44 14.90 -3.75
N ARG A 206 -23.30 14.42 -3.25
CA ARG A 206 -22.76 13.06 -3.39
C ARG A 206 -22.57 12.51 -1.99
N HIS A 207 -23.24 11.40 -1.70
CA HIS A 207 -23.15 10.72 -0.42
C HIS A 207 -22.23 9.54 -0.57
N VAL A 208 -21.07 9.57 0.10
CA VAL A 208 -20.10 8.48 0.13
C VAL A 208 -20.33 7.68 1.39
N ARG A 209 -20.83 6.45 1.24
CA ARG A 209 -21.03 5.53 2.35
C ARG A 209 -19.77 4.68 2.55
N CYS A 210 -19.35 4.56 3.81
CA CYS A 210 -18.20 3.78 4.23
C CYS A 210 -18.57 2.44 4.87
N ALA A 211 -17.62 1.50 4.91
CA ALA A 211 -17.78 0.18 5.52
C ALA A 211 -18.13 0.21 7.02
N SER A 212 -17.74 1.27 7.73
CA SER A 212 -18.15 1.53 9.12
C SER A 212 -19.64 1.89 9.27
N GLY A 213 -20.36 2.14 8.17
CA GLY A 213 -21.71 2.67 8.14
C GLY A 213 -21.78 4.20 8.18
N GLN A 214 -20.66 4.90 8.36
CA GLN A 214 -20.61 6.37 8.25
C GLN A 214 -20.87 6.82 6.81
N THR A 215 -21.49 7.99 6.67
CA THR A 215 -21.74 8.62 5.37
C THR A 215 -21.19 10.03 5.38
N PHE A 216 -20.38 10.36 4.38
CA PHE A 216 -19.84 11.69 4.17
C PHE A 216 -20.43 12.30 2.92
N THR A 217 -20.64 13.61 2.94
CA THR A 217 -21.35 14.32 1.87
C THR A 217 -20.52 15.47 1.32
N ALA A 218 -20.46 15.57 0.00
CA ALA A 218 -19.84 16.70 -0.69
C ALA A 218 -20.52 16.93 -2.05
N PRO A 219 -20.48 18.13 -2.60
CA PRO A 219 -20.96 18.40 -3.97
C PRO A 219 -19.98 17.86 -5.04
N ALA A 220 -18.71 17.58 -4.68
CA ALA A 220 -17.73 17.01 -5.59
C ALA A 220 -17.01 15.80 -4.98
N VAL A 221 -16.73 14.77 -5.81
CA VAL A 221 -15.97 13.57 -5.42
C VAL A 221 -14.91 13.26 -6.49
N ILE A 222 -13.67 13.00 -6.05
CA ILE A 222 -12.60 12.49 -6.90
C ILE A 222 -12.36 11.02 -6.54
N ILE A 223 -12.47 10.13 -7.53
CA ILE A 223 -12.16 8.70 -7.38
C ILE A 223 -10.72 8.48 -7.80
N ALA A 224 -9.86 8.16 -6.82
CA ALA A 224 -8.41 7.96 -6.98
C ALA A 224 -7.94 6.62 -6.40
N THR A 225 -8.81 5.60 -6.46
CA THR A 225 -8.66 4.29 -5.83
C THR A 225 -7.61 3.38 -6.48
N GLY A 226 -7.08 3.78 -7.64
CA GLY A 226 -6.06 3.03 -8.35
C GLY A 226 -6.53 1.66 -8.83
N THR A 227 -5.65 0.67 -8.75
CA THR A 227 -5.89 -0.68 -9.24
C THR A 227 -5.46 -1.71 -8.20
N VAL A 228 -6.12 -2.87 -8.21
CA VAL A 228 -5.80 -4.06 -7.42
C VAL A 228 -5.17 -5.13 -8.30
N GLU A 229 -4.26 -5.90 -7.75
CA GLU A 229 -3.53 -6.94 -8.47
C GLU A 229 -4.47 -8.04 -8.94
N ARG A 230 -4.25 -8.51 -10.18
CA ARG A 230 -5.04 -9.56 -10.80
C ARG A 230 -4.54 -10.94 -10.39
N LEU A 231 -5.49 -11.86 -10.11
CA LEU A 231 -5.20 -13.27 -9.89
C LEU A 231 -5.09 -14.03 -11.21
N LEU A 232 -4.27 -15.08 -11.23
CA LEU A 232 -4.21 -16.07 -12.32
C LEU A 232 -5.42 -17.01 -12.33
N HIS A 233 -6.09 -17.13 -11.17
CA HIS A 233 -7.17 -18.09 -10.93
C HIS A 233 -6.77 -19.54 -11.15
N ILE A 234 -5.54 -19.89 -10.78
CA ILE A 234 -5.02 -21.25 -10.77
C ILE A 234 -5.28 -21.93 -9.41
N PRO A 235 -5.32 -23.29 -9.36
CA PRO A 235 -5.50 -24.02 -8.11
C PRO A 235 -4.54 -23.59 -7.01
N ASN A 236 -5.07 -23.43 -5.79
CA ASN A 236 -4.39 -23.04 -4.55
C ASN A 236 -3.88 -21.60 -4.50
N GLU A 237 -4.08 -20.76 -5.54
CA GLU A 237 -3.57 -19.38 -5.53
C GLU A 237 -4.21 -18.54 -4.40
N SER A 238 -5.54 -18.55 -4.32
CA SER A 238 -6.27 -17.73 -3.35
C SER A 238 -6.05 -18.17 -1.91
N GLU A 239 -6.00 -19.49 -1.67
CA GLU A 239 -5.83 -20.09 -0.34
C GLU A 239 -4.42 -19.85 0.22
N LEU A 240 -3.44 -19.65 -0.66
CA LEU A 240 -2.05 -19.45 -0.28
C LEU A 240 -1.61 -17.98 -0.27
N ILE A 241 -2.53 -17.03 -0.45
CA ILE A 241 -2.23 -15.60 -0.25
C ILE A 241 -1.78 -15.37 1.20
N GLY A 242 -0.59 -14.78 1.39
CA GLY A 242 0.06 -14.65 2.71
C GLY A 242 0.74 -15.93 3.21
N HIS A 243 0.57 -17.06 2.53
CA HIS A 243 1.23 -18.33 2.85
C HIS A 243 2.21 -18.78 1.76
N GLY A 244 2.82 -17.79 1.09
CA GLY A 244 3.79 -17.99 0.03
C GLY A 244 3.37 -17.38 -1.31
N VAL A 245 2.10 -17.08 -1.53
CA VAL A 245 1.64 -16.21 -2.64
C VAL A 245 1.64 -14.76 -2.16
N SER A 246 2.32 -13.89 -2.90
CA SER A 246 2.42 -12.46 -2.58
C SER A 246 2.35 -11.60 -3.85
N PHE A 247 1.85 -10.37 -3.70
CA PHE A 247 1.77 -9.34 -4.74
C PHE A 247 2.67 -8.13 -4.44
N CYS A 248 3.56 -8.26 -3.44
CA CYS A 248 4.44 -7.17 -3.01
C CYS A 248 5.82 -7.74 -2.65
N ALA A 249 6.77 -7.68 -3.57
CA ALA A 249 8.12 -8.13 -3.27
C ALA A 249 8.76 -7.29 -2.16
N VAL A 250 8.56 -5.98 -2.17
CA VAL A 250 9.08 -5.07 -1.13
C VAL A 250 8.55 -5.43 0.26
N CYS A 251 7.30 -5.98 0.33
CA CYS A 251 6.72 -6.40 1.60
C CYS A 251 7.26 -7.73 2.11
N ASP A 252 7.55 -8.67 1.19
CA ASP A 252 7.70 -10.08 1.55
C ASP A 252 9.04 -10.71 1.17
N ALA A 253 9.90 -10.01 0.41
CA ALA A 253 11.17 -10.59 -0.10
C ALA A 253 12.06 -11.19 0.99
N ALA A 254 12.11 -10.59 2.16
CA ALA A 254 12.96 -11.06 3.26
C ALA A 254 12.55 -12.44 3.80
N PHE A 255 11.27 -12.83 3.72
CA PHE A 255 10.81 -14.18 4.09
C PHE A 255 11.35 -15.27 3.16
N TYR A 256 11.84 -14.87 2.00
CA TYR A 256 12.39 -15.77 0.99
C TYR A 256 13.93 -15.73 0.94
N ARG A 257 14.59 -15.23 1.98
CA ARG A 257 16.05 -15.22 2.09
C ARG A 257 16.61 -16.63 1.91
N ASN A 258 17.54 -16.77 0.93
CA ASN A 258 18.16 -18.05 0.53
C ASN A 258 17.16 -19.13 0.09
N LYS A 259 15.96 -18.74 -0.35
CA LYS A 259 14.94 -19.67 -0.89
C LYS A 259 14.65 -19.34 -2.35
N PRO A 260 14.31 -20.34 -3.18
CA PRO A 260 13.89 -20.08 -4.54
C PRO A 260 12.48 -19.51 -4.59
N VAL A 261 12.24 -18.58 -5.55
CA VAL A 261 10.93 -17.99 -5.82
C VAL A 261 10.57 -18.07 -7.30
N VAL A 262 9.28 -18.10 -7.58
CA VAL A 262 8.72 -18.03 -8.92
C VAL A 262 7.97 -16.70 -9.07
N VAL A 263 8.26 -15.99 -10.16
CA VAL A 263 7.56 -14.78 -10.58
C VAL A 263 6.81 -15.07 -11.86
N VAL A 264 5.61 -14.50 -12.04
CA VAL A 264 4.84 -14.64 -13.27
C VAL A 264 4.55 -13.27 -13.84
N GLY A 265 4.95 -13.03 -15.09
CA GLY A 265 4.67 -11.77 -15.78
C GLY A 265 5.78 -11.37 -16.75
N ALA A 266 5.46 -10.40 -17.62
CA ALA A 266 6.37 -9.92 -18.68
C ALA A 266 6.50 -8.38 -18.71
N GLY A 267 5.88 -7.66 -17.79
CA GLY A 267 5.91 -6.21 -17.69
C GLY A 267 6.94 -5.69 -16.69
N ASN A 268 7.04 -4.35 -16.58
CA ASN A 268 7.98 -3.68 -15.65
C ASN A 268 7.89 -4.25 -14.23
N ALA A 269 6.68 -4.37 -13.67
CA ALA A 269 6.51 -4.88 -12.32
C ALA A 269 7.14 -6.27 -12.10
N ALA A 270 6.93 -7.23 -13.04
CA ALA A 270 7.53 -8.56 -12.91
C ALA A 270 9.05 -8.51 -12.91
N PHE A 271 9.64 -7.67 -13.74
CA PHE A 271 11.08 -7.60 -13.94
C PHE A 271 11.77 -6.76 -12.84
N GLU A 272 11.25 -5.61 -12.50
CA GLU A 272 11.77 -4.74 -11.41
C GLU A 272 11.71 -5.45 -10.06
N GLU A 273 10.55 -6.04 -9.72
CA GLU A 273 10.36 -6.75 -8.47
C GLU A 273 11.22 -8.04 -8.41
N SER A 274 11.52 -8.66 -9.56
CA SER A 274 12.47 -9.77 -9.61
C SER A 274 13.90 -9.34 -9.28
N LEU A 275 14.34 -8.16 -9.72
CA LEU A 275 15.64 -7.60 -9.35
C LEU A 275 15.71 -7.37 -7.83
N TYR A 276 14.65 -6.83 -7.25
CA TYR A 276 14.58 -6.64 -5.79
C TYR A 276 14.56 -7.98 -5.02
N LEU A 277 13.75 -8.96 -5.46
CA LEU A 277 13.73 -10.30 -4.88
C LEU A 277 15.11 -10.97 -4.92
N ALA A 278 15.92 -10.70 -5.95
CA ALA A 278 17.24 -11.28 -6.11
C ALA A 278 18.26 -10.86 -5.03
N GLU A 279 18.02 -9.76 -4.32
CA GLU A 279 18.83 -9.37 -3.17
C GLU A 279 18.70 -10.36 -2.01
N PHE A 280 17.56 -11.02 -1.90
CA PHE A 280 17.21 -11.93 -0.81
C PHE A 280 17.21 -13.39 -1.26
N ALA A 281 16.47 -13.71 -2.29
CA ALA A 281 16.27 -15.07 -2.77
C ALA A 281 17.54 -15.76 -3.24
N SER A 282 17.57 -17.10 -3.16
CA SER A 282 18.66 -17.89 -3.74
C SER A 282 18.59 -17.94 -5.26
N HIS A 283 17.41 -17.98 -5.82
CA HIS A 283 17.14 -18.01 -7.25
C HIS A 283 15.73 -17.53 -7.57
N ILE A 284 15.56 -16.88 -8.72
CA ILE A 284 14.28 -16.41 -9.22
C ILE A 284 14.03 -17.00 -10.60
N THR A 285 12.87 -17.62 -10.77
CA THR A 285 12.40 -18.08 -12.07
C THR A 285 11.23 -17.22 -12.50
N ILE A 286 11.38 -16.47 -13.60
CA ILE A 286 10.30 -15.66 -14.18
C ILE A 286 9.61 -16.47 -15.26
N LEU A 287 8.32 -16.76 -15.07
CA LEU A 287 7.49 -17.43 -16.07
C LEU A 287 6.83 -16.39 -16.98
N VAL A 288 7.07 -16.53 -18.27
CA VAL A 288 6.49 -15.68 -19.31
C VAL A 288 5.77 -16.56 -20.32
N ARG A 289 4.46 -16.39 -20.48
CA ARG A 289 3.61 -17.24 -21.35
C ARG A 289 3.90 -17.13 -22.86
N SER A 290 4.73 -16.16 -23.26
CA SER A 290 5.18 -15.94 -24.66
C SER A 290 6.67 -15.58 -24.67
N ASN A 291 7.21 -15.18 -25.80
CA ASN A 291 8.56 -14.60 -25.90
C ASN A 291 8.55 -13.06 -26.00
N VAL A 292 7.40 -12.43 -25.74
CA VAL A 292 7.26 -10.97 -25.80
C VAL A 292 7.32 -10.41 -24.38
N TYR A 293 8.27 -9.52 -24.15
CA TYR A 293 8.45 -8.80 -22.91
C TYR A 293 7.95 -7.37 -23.08
N ASN A 294 7.06 -6.93 -22.19
CA ASN A 294 6.49 -5.58 -22.16
C ASN A 294 7.24 -4.65 -21.19
N ALA A 295 8.27 -5.16 -20.52
CA ALA A 295 9.13 -4.35 -19.66
C ALA A 295 10.02 -3.43 -20.51
N GLU A 296 10.45 -2.31 -19.94
CA GLU A 296 11.40 -1.39 -20.55
C GLU A 296 12.73 -2.10 -20.86
N GLN A 297 13.35 -1.74 -21.98
CA GLN A 297 14.57 -2.39 -22.46
C GLN A 297 15.69 -2.40 -21.39
N ILE A 298 15.88 -1.28 -20.70
CA ILE A 298 16.90 -1.15 -19.66
C ILE A 298 16.68 -2.13 -18.50
N ILE A 299 15.41 -2.42 -18.17
CA ILE A 299 15.06 -3.36 -17.11
C ILE A 299 15.28 -4.80 -17.59
N GLN A 300 14.90 -5.10 -18.84
CA GLN A 300 15.17 -6.41 -19.45
C GLN A 300 16.66 -6.75 -19.45
N GLU A 301 17.52 -5.79 -19.78
CA GLU A 301 18.98 -5.94 -19.79
C GLU A 301 19.53 -6.20 -18.38
N LYS A 302 19.04 -5.46 -17.37
CA LYS A 302 19.40 -5.69 -15.96
C LYS A 302 19.04 -7.12 -15.52
N VAL A 303 17.83 -7.60 -15.85
CA VAL A 303 17.35 -8.95 -15.52
C VAL A 303 18.19 -10.02 -16.24
N ALA A 304 18.44 -9.86 -17.54
CA ALA A 304 19.22 -10.81 -18.33
C ALA A 304 20.67 -10.96 -17.85
N ALA A 305 21.24 -9.88 -17.31
CA ALA A 305 22.61 -9.89 -16.76
C ALA A 305 22.67 -10.43 -15.31
N HIS A 306 21.55 -10.67 -14.64
CA HIS A 306 21.54 -10.99 -13.22
C HIS A 306 21.73 -12.49 -12.97
N PRO A 307 22.78 -12.94 -12.21
CA PRO A 307 23.15 -14.36 -12.10
C PRO A 307 22.13 -15.24 -11.36
N LYS A 308 21.25 -14.65 -10.55
CA LYS A 308 20.21 -15.36 -9.80
C LYS A 308 18.86 -15.42 -10.53
N ILE A 309 18.70 -14.79 -11.69
CA ILE A 309 17.41 -14.70 -12.37
C ILE A 309 17.45 -15.54 -13.66
N THR A 310 16.45 -16.40 -13.82
CA THR A 310 16.21 -17.15 -15.05
C THR A 310 14.83 -16.78 -15.59
N VAL A 311 14.77 -16.33 -16.83
CA VAL A 311 13.51 -16.11 -17.54
C VAL A 311 13.17 -17.35 -18.34
N LEU A 312 11.98 -17.91 -18.14
CA LEU A 312 11.43 -19.03 -18.91
C LEU A 312 10.32 -18.52 -19.83
N PRO A 313 10.64 -18.21 -21.11
CA PRO A 313 9.62 -17.87 -22.08
C PRO A 313 8.75 -19.10 -22.41
N TRP A 314 7.54 -18.85 -22.90
CA TRP A 314 6.58 -19.90 -23.26
C TRP A 314 6.12 -20.78 -22.08
N HIS A 315 6.23 -20.32 -20.84
CA HIS A 315 5.78 -21.06 -19.67
C HIS A 315 4.65 -20.33 -18.97
N ALA A 316 3.54 -21.04 -18.76
CA ALA A 316 2.38 -20.58 -18.03
C ALA A 316 2.22 -21.37 -16.72
N ALA A 317 2.10 -20.69 -15.59
CA ALA A 317 1.77 -21.34 -14.32
C ALA A 317 0.39 -21.97 -14.41
N GLN A 318 0.27 -23.23 -13.93
CA GLN A 318 -0.97 -24.02 -13.99
C GLN A 318 -1.53 -24.33 -12.60
N GLU A 319 -0.67 -24.47 -11.61
CA GLU A 319 -1.06 -24.85 -10.25
C GLU A 319 0.07 -24.49 -9.28
N ILE A 320 -0.32 -24.08 -8.08
CA ILE A 320 0.60 -23.95 -6.94
C ILE A 320 0.42 -25.21 -6.08
N ILE A 321 1.50 -25.93 -5.84
CA ILE A 321 1.51 -27.17 -5.06
C ILE A 321 1.96 -26.82 -3.64
N PRO A 322 1.06 -26.94 -2.65
CA PRO A 322 1.40 -26.65 -1.26
C PRO A 322 2.11 -27.80 -0.55
N SER A 323 2.84 -27.49 0.50
CA SER A 323 3.29 -28.41 1.53
C SER A 323 3.19 -27.72 2.89
N ASN A 324 2.59 -28.40 3.86
CA ASN A 324 2.34 -27.83 5.21
C ASN A 324 1.63 -26.46 5.16
N GLY A 325 0.64 -26.29 4.28
CA GLY A 325 -0.14 -25.07 4.15
C GLY A 325 0.61 -23.88 3.53
N ARG A 326 1.77 -24.08 2.93
CA ARG A 326 2.58 -23.04 2.28
C ARG A 326 2.99 -23.44 0.87
N VAL A 327 3.32 -22.46 0.05
CA VAL A 327 3.88 -22.69 -1.29
C VAL A 327 5.14 -23.56 -1.19
N ALA A 328 5.18 -24.67 -1.96
CA ALA A 328 6.32 -25.57 -2.04
C ALA A 328 6.83 -25.74 -3.47
N LYS A 329 5.94 -25.78 -4.45
CA LYS A 329 6.28 -25.94 -5.87
C LYS A 329 5.25 -25.22 -6.73
N VAL A 330 5.63 -24.95 -7.98
CA VAL A 330 4.73 -24.47 -9.04
C VAL A 330 4.82 -25.45 -10.21
N ARG A 331 3.67 -25.92 -10.69
CA ARG A 331 3.56 -26.61 -11.95
C ARG A 331 3.34 -25.59 -13.05
N ALA A 332 4.20 -25.60 -14.05
CA ALA A 332 4.09 -24.75 -15.22
C ALA A 332 4.08 -25.60 -16.50
N LEU A 333 3.37 -25.11 -17.50
CA LEU A 333 3.24 -25.74 -18.82
C LEU A 333 4.01 -24.93 -19.86
N ASN A 334 4.85 -25.58 -20.63
CA ASN A 334 5.41 -24.98 -21.85
C ASN A 334 4.30 -24.90 -22.90
N THR A 335 3.90 -23.68 -23.28
CA THR A 335 2.77 -23.41 -24.17
C THR A 335 3.03 -23.77 -25.64
N GLN A 336 4.30 -24.08 -26.02
CA GLN A 336 4.69 -24.53 -27.36
C GLN A 336 4.76 -26.05 -27.46
N THR A 337 5.40 -26.71 -26.45
CA THR A 337 5.68 -28.15 -26.49
C THR A 337 4.63 -28.96 -25.72
N ASN A 338 3.79 -28.34 -24.90
CA ASN A 338 2.88 -28.96 -23.94
C ASN A 338 3.60 -29.83 -22.88
N GLU A 339 4.90 -29.61 -22.68
CA GLU A 339 5.65 -30.26 -21.62
C GLU A 339 5.40 -29.56 -20.27
N GLU A 340 5.18 -30.33 -19.23
CA GLU A 340 5.08 -29.81 -17.89
C GLU A 340 6.43 -29.72 -17.19
N VAL A 341 6.65 -28.66 -16.43
CA VAL A 341 7.79 -28.50 -15.55
C VAL A 341 7.31 -28.21 -14.12
N ILE A 342 7.96 -28.85 -13.16
CA ILE A 342 7.71 -28.59 -11.73
C ILE A 342 8.91 -27.83 -11.19
N LEU A 343 8.65 -26.64 -10.68
CA LEU A 343 9.63 -25.72 -10.10
C LEU A 343 9.52 -25.74 -8.59
N ASP A 344 10.58 -26.10 -7.91
CA ASP A 344 10.67 -25.94 -6.45
C ASP A 344 10.75 -24.45 -6.10
N CYS A 345 9.88 -24.00 -5.22
CA CYS A 345 9.89 -22.62 -4.76
C CYS A 345 9.30 -22.51 -3.33
N ARG A 346 9.49 -21.34 -2.71
CA ARG A 346 8.87 -21.02 -1.42
C ARG A 346 8.01 -19.77 -1.50
N GLY A 347 8.14 -19.01 -2.59
CA GLY A 347 7.35 -17.83 -2.91
C GLY A 347 6.87 -17.85 -4.34
N PHE A 348 5.66 -17.31 -4.55
CA PHE A 348 5.02 -17.16 -5.84
C PHE A 348 4.49 -15.74 -5.97
N PHE A 349 4.96 -15.02 -7.01
CA PHE A 349 4.67 -13.60 -7.20
C PHE A 349 4.03 -13.37 -8.57
N PRO A 350 2.69 -13.27 -8.66
CA PRO A 350 1.99 -13.03 -9.92
C PRO A 350 1.90 -11.54 -10.24
N TYR A 351 2.66 -11.08 -11.24
CA TYR A 351 2.62 -9.72 -11.77
C TYR A 351 2.02 -9.71 -13.19
N ILE A 352 0.74 -10.11 -13.29
CA ILE A 352 0.02 -10.29 -14.56
C ILE A 352 -0.91 -9.14 -14.92
N GLY A 353 -0.74 -8.02 -14.25
CA GLY A 353 -1.57 -6.82 -14.39
C GLY A 353 -2.46 -6.59 -13.18
N ALA A 354 -3.32 -5.58 -13.31
CA ALA A 354 -4.19 -5.16 -12.23
C ALA A 354 -5.54 -4.70 -12.79
N ASP A 355 -6.58 -4.83 -11.99
CA ASP A 355 -7.93 -4.40 -12.30
C ASP A 355 -8.27 -3.09 -11.56
N PRO A 356 -9.05 -2.18 -12.16
CA PRO A 356 -9.41 -0.93 -11.51
C PRO A 356 -10.31 -1.17 -10.29
N ALA A 357 -10.04 -0.43 -9.21
CA ALA A 357 -10.78 -0.56 -7.96
C ALA A 357 -12.08 0.28 -8.00
N THR A 358 -13.03 -0.11 -8.86
CA THR A 358 -14.26 0.65 -9.16
C THR A 358 -15.54 -0.05 -8.75
N ASN A 359 -15.48 -1.22 -8.11
CA ASN A 359 -16.67 -2.00 -7.77
C ASN A 359 -17.72 -1.21 -6.97
N PHE A 360 -17.28 -0.31 -6.09
CA PHE A 360 -18.12 0.51 -5.22
C PHE A 360 -18.90 1.61 -5.97
N CYS A 361 -18.50 1.97 -7.17
CA CYS A 361 -19.12 3.05 -7.96
C CYS A 361 -19.76 2.58 -9.28
N ARG A 362 -20.01 1.27 -9.43
CA ARG A 362 -20.64 0.71 -10.64
C ARG A 362 -22.00 1.33 -10.99
N SER A 363 -22.76 1.73 -9.97
CA SER A 363 -24.07 2.38 -10.15
C SER A 363 -24.02 3.71 -10.90
N LEU A 364 -22.84 4.33 -10.95
CA LEU A 364 -22.64 5.61 -11.63
C LEU A 364 -22.51 5.48 -13.17
N ASN A 365 -22.29 4.26 -13.69
CA ASN A 365 -22.12 3.98 -15.13
C ASN A 365 -21.02 4.83 -15.82
N ILE A 366 -19.92 5.07 -15.12
CA ILE A 366 -18.80 5.91 -15.58
C ILE A 366 -17.57 5.10 -16.03
N THR A 367 -17.71 3.78 -16.18
CA THR A 367 -16.59 2.88 -16.51
C THR A 367 -16.73 2.25 -17.89
N ASN A 368 -15.59 1.95 -18.50
CA ASN A 368 -15.55 1.12 -19.72
C ASN A 368 -15.76 -0.38 -19.39
N ASP A 369 -15.77 -1.23 -20.43
CA ASP A 369 -15.96 -2.69 -20.31
C ASP A 369 -14.88 -3.39 -19.45
N LYS A 370 -13.71 -2.75 -19.28
CA LYS A 370 -12.62 -3.25 -18.42
C LYS A 370 -12.72 -2.72 -16.98
N GLY A 371 -13.73 -1.92 -16.67
CA GLY A 371 -13.96 -1.33 -15.36
C GLY A 371 -13.17 -0.03 -15.08
N TYR A 372 -12.37 0.48 -16.01
CA TYR A 372 -11.65 1.75 -15.85
C TYR A 372 -12.59 2.94 -16.02
N ILE A 373 -12.42 3.97 -15.17
CA ILE A 373 -13.21 5.19 -15.26
C ILE A 373 -12.87 5.95 -16.55
N ILE A 374 -13.92 6.27 -17.32
CA ILE A 374 -13.82 7.11 -18.52
C ILE A 374 -13.81 8.57 -18.05
N VAL A 375 -12.76 9.30 -18.41
CA VAL A 375 -12.59 10.71 -18.05
C VAL A 375 -12.33 11.58 -19.29
N ASN A 376 -12.78 12.81 -19.21
CA ASN A 376 -12.44 13.87 -20.16
C ASN A 376 -11.03 14.41 -19.90
N GLY A 377 -10.51 15.29 -20.75
CA GLY A 377 -9.19 15.90 -20.59
C GLY A 377 -9.01 16.73 -19.30
N ASP A 378 -10.10 17.12 -18.67
CA ASP A 378 -10.15 17.81 -17.38
C ASP A 378 -10.42 16.87 -16.19
N MET A 379 -10.30 15.56 -16.39
CA MET A 379 -10.56 14.50 -15.40
C MET A 379 -12.03 14.39 -14.95
N SER A 380 -12.97 15.12 -15.52
CA SER A 380 -14.41 14.96 -15.27
C SER A 380 -14.95 13.69 -15.90
N THR A 381 -15.98 13.11 -15.28
CA THR A 381 -16.80 12.05 -15.89
C THR A 381 -18.08 12.64 -16.48
N ASP A 382 -18.91 11.80 -17.12
CA ASP A 382 -20.24 12.22 -17.61
C ASP A 382 -21.23 12.53 -16.46
N VAL A 383 -20.88 12.17 -15.22
CA VAL A 383 -21.67 12.52 -14.03
C VAL A 383 -21.12 13.81 -13.41
N PRO A 384 -21.89 14.92 -13.43
CA PRO A 384 -21.44 16.19 -12.88
C PRO A 384 -20.98 16.06 -11.43
N GLY A 385 -19.84 16.66 -11.08
CA GLY A 385 -19.24 16.59 -9.73
C GLY A 385 -18.55 15.27 -9.39
N ILE A 386 -18.46 14.32 -10.33
CA ILE A 386 -17.64 13.11 -10.19
C ILE A 386 -16.44 13.18 -11.12
N TYR A 387 -15.26 12.92 -10.57
CA TYR A 387 -13.97 12.96 -11.27
C TYR A 387 -13.22 11.65 -11.05
N GLY A 388 -12.36 11.29 -12.00
CA GLY A 388 -11.40 10.19 -11.85
C GLY A 388 -9.97 10.72 -11.85
N ALA A 389 -9.04 10.08 -11.13
CA ALA A 389 -7.62 10.43 -11.14
C ALA A 389 -6.70 9.22 -10.91
N GLY A 390 -5.61 9.15 -11.64
CA GLY A 390 -4.59 8.11 -11.51
C GLY A 390 -4.94 6.81 -12.24
N ASP A 391 -4.41 5.70 -11.73
CA ASP A 391 -4.43 4.40 -12.41
C ASP A 391 -5.83 3.79 -12.56
N VAL A 392 -6.81 4.27 -11.83
CA VAL A 392 -8.22 3.87 -11.95
C VAL A 392 -8.87 4.32 -13.25
N CYS A 393 -8.27 5.31 -13.93
CA CYS A 393 -8.78 5.87 -15.17
C CYS A 393 -8.33 5.07 -16.41
N ASP A 394 -9.14 5.15 -17.48
CA ASP A 394 -8.76 4.66 -18.81
C ASP A 394 -7.70 5.58 -19.42
N LYS A 395 -6.46 5.12 -19.42
CA LYS A 395 -5.30 5.91 -19.85
C LYS A 395 -4.16 5.04 -20.39
N VAL A 396 -3.31 5.64 -21.20
CA VAL A 396 -2.19 4.96 -21.88
C VAL A 396 -1.05 4.62 -20.91
N LEU A 397 -0.73 5.54 -19.99
CA LEU A 397 0.43 5.43 -19.10
C LEU A 397 -0.01 5.50 -17.64
N ARG A 398 0.38 4.48 -16.85
CA ARG A 398 0.14 4.37 -15.41
C ARG A 398 1.47 4.45 -14.68
N GLN A 399 1.84 5.66 -14.28
CA GLN A 399 3.06 6.00 -13.55
C GLN A 399 2.76 7.06 -12.49
N VAL A 400 3.65 7.19 -11.51
CA VAL A 400 3.48 8.17 -10.41
C VAL A 400 3.29 9.58 -10.95
N VAL A 401 4.10 9.99 -11.92
CA VAL A 401 4.04 11.34 -12.53
C VAL A 401 2.70 11.60 -13.22
N THR A 402 2.12 10.62 -13.90
CA THR A 402 0.80 10.78 -14.54
C THR A 402 -0.34 10.73 -13.51
N ALA A 403 -0.18 9.98 -12.43
CA ALA A 403 -1.15 9.94 -11.34
C ALA A 403 -1.22 11.28 -10.59
N THR A 404 -0.07 11.89 -10.28
CA THR A 404 -0.02 13.23 -9.65
C THR A 404 -0.58 14.32 -10.57
N ASN A 405 -0.27 14.27 -11.87
CA ASN A 405 -0.88 15.17 -12.86
C ASN A 405 -2.39 15.10 -12.83
N ASP A 406 -2.96 13.89 -12.91
CA ASP A 406 -4.42 13.70 -12.91
C ASP A 406 -5.05 14.26 -11.61
N GLY A 407 -4.43 14.00 -10.46
CA GLY A 407 -4.88 14.53 -9.18
C GLY A 407 -4.95 16.06 -9.15
N ALA A 408 -3.93 16.71 -9.68
CA ALA A 408 -3.88 18.18 -9.78
C ALA A 408 -4.98 18.72 -10.68
N ILE A 409 -5.18 18.12 -11.88
CA ILE A 409 -6.20 18.51 -12.84
C ILE A 409 -7.60 18.28 -12.26
N ALA A 410 -7.87 17.11 -11.67
CA ALA A 410 -9.16 16.78 -11.09
C ALA A 410 -9.56 17.76 -9.96
N ALA A 411 -8.60 18.12 -9.08
CA ALA A 411 -8.86 19.09 -8.02
C ALA A 411 -9.17 20.49 -8.58
N GLN A 412 -8.44 20.94 -9.61
CA GLN A 412 -8.70 22.23 -10.25
C GLN A 412 -10.07 22.23 -10.94
N SER A 413 -10.46 21.13 -11.57
CA SER A 413 -11.76 20.99 -12.24
C SER A 413 -12.90 20.92 -11.23
N ALA A 414 -12.72 20.22 -10.11
CA ALA A 414 -13.66 20.23 -8.99
C ALA A 414 -13.86 21.65 -8.43
N LEU A 415 -12.79 22.42 -8.22
CA LEU A 415 -12.87 23.83 -7.79
C LEU A 415 -13.69 24.66 -8.77
N ASN A 416 -13.44 24.51 -10.08
CA ASN A 416 -14.17 25.27 -11.10
C ASN A 416 -15.67 24.89 -11.14
N TYR A 417 -16.00 23.64 -10.89
CA TYR A 417 -17.38 23.18 -10.76
C TYR A 417 -18.05 23.79 -9.52
N LEU A 418 -17.40 23.72 -8.37
CA LEU A 418 -17.92 24.24 -7.11
C LEU A 418 -18.21 25.75 -7.15
N ARG A 419 -17.39 26.51 -7.88
CA ARG A 419 -17.61 27.95 -8.07
C ARG A 419 -18.85 28.29 -8.92
N LYS A 420 -19.41 27.32 -9.65
CA LYS A 420 -20.60 27.48 -10.50
C LYS A 420 -21.89 27.00 -9.82
N LEU A 421 -21.77 26.32 -8.66
CA LEU A 421 -22.93 25.86 -7.86
C LEU A 421 -23.58 26.97 -7.06
#